data_77a0f09304a7814bb89f2aa3be5569ce
#
_entry.id   77a0f09304a7814bb89f2aa3be5569ce
#
_cell.length_a   1.000
_cell.length_b   1.000
_cell.length_c   1.000
_cell.angle_alpha   90.00
_cell.angle_beta   90.00
_cell.angle_gamma   90.00
#
_symmetry.space_group_name_H-M   'P 1'
#
loop_
_entity.id
_entity.type
_entity.pdbx_description
1 polymer ?
#
loop_
_entity_poly.entity_id
_entity_poly.type
_entity_poly.pdbx_seq_one_letter_code
_entity_poly.pdbx_strand_id
1 'polypeptide(L)'
;MRFFSRLRTGFAFARRSTRVLRDHPRLAVLPAVAGVAGLLYVAALWGVVFAVTPSPDQPVMVVALLALYFGSTFIASYFTAALMFCAKQTFDGAEPSIREGLRAAGRNIGPLLAWAAISAVVGVIIRMIEENDSLPAQLVAAVFSVAWGVLTYFIVPVIVFEDVGLTEMFARSKQTVTRTWGESLGAAGGVGLVTVALVIAGALPGIVLLFALPSLGLLAFALIVVGVLLAGLAGQTLTGIAKTALYVYATEDETPEYFDGIDFGDSGDGGSGGSGGLSGRFPGSGGIVGRKS
;
A
#
# COMPACT_ATOMS: atom_id res chain seq x y z
N MET A 1 -22.15 18.43 -1.13
CA MET A 1 -21.14 18.96 -0.20
C MET A 1 -20.17 17.88 0.35
N ARG A 2 -20.58 16.62 0.50
CA ARG A 2 -19.73 15.52 1.04
C ARG A 2 -18.47 15.17 0.21
N PHE A 3 -18.47 15.40 -1.11
CA PHE A 3 -17.32 15.08 -1.97
C PHE A 3 -16.12 16.03 -1.72
N PHE A 4 -16.37 17.33 -1.61
CA PHE A 4 -15.31 18.32 -1.34
C PHE A 4 -14.71 18.19 0.07
N SER A 5 -15.53 17.79 1.07
CA SER A 5 -14.99 17.52 2.42
C SER A 5 -14.05 16.31 2.40
N ARG A 6 -14.42 15.23 1.72
CA ARG A 6 -13.57 14.04 1.58
C ARG A 6 -12.25 14.31 0.84
N LEU A 7 -12.28 15.14 -0.21
CA LEU A 7 -11.06 15.59 -0.87
C LEU A 7 -10.17 16.41 0.06
N ARG A 8 -10.74 17.29 0.87
CA ARG A 8 -10.01 18.10 1.85
C ARG A 8 -9.33 17.19 2.90
N THR A 9 -10.05 16.20 3.40
CA THR A 9 -9.49 15.19 4.32
C THR A 9 -8.36 14.41 3.65
N GLY A 10 -8.53 13.97 2.39
CA GLY A 10 -7.49 13.29 1.62
C GLY A 10 -6.22 14.13 1.43
N PHE A 11 -6.37 15.42 1.14
CA PHE A 11 -5.25 16.35 1.05
C PHE A 11 -4.54 16.55 2.40
N ALA A 12 -5.31 16.58 3.49
CA ALA A 12 -4.76 16.66 4.84
C ALA A 12 -3.93 15.43 5.17
N PHE A 13 -4.43 14.23 4.83
CA PHE A 13 -3.67 12.98 4.95
C PHE A 13 -2.37 13.01 4.15
N ALA A 14 -2.43 13.39 2.88
CA ALA A 14 -1.24 13.48 2.03
C ALA A 14 -0.20 14.46 2.60
N ARG A 15 -0.65 15.64 3.06
CA ARG A 15 0.23 16.65 3.67
C ARG A 15 0.87 16.16 4.96
N ARG A 16 0.12 15.46 5.82
CA ARG A 16 0.64 14.88 7.06
C ARG A 16 1.61 13.74 6.79
N SER A 17 1.26 12.84 5.87
CA SER A 17 2.18 11.76 5.42
C SER A 17 3.48 12.32 4.83
N THR A 18 3.41 13.45 4.08
CA THR A 18 4.60 14.13 3.56
C THR A 18 5.46 14.70 4.70
N ARG A 19 4.85 15.19 5.78
CA ARG A 19 5.59 15.66 6.96
C ARG A 19 6.33 14.50 7.61
N VAL A 20 5.67 13.39 7.87
CA VAL A 20 6.30 12.17 8.41
C VAL A 20 7.49 11.73 7.56
N LEU A 21 7.31 11.70 6.22
CA LEU A 21 8.37 11.32 5.30
C LEU A 21 9.54 12.33 5.32
N ARG A 22 9.25 13.63 5.47
CA ARG A 22 10.28 14.67 5.54
C ARG A 22 11.09 14.57 6.83
N ASP A 23 10.41 14.28 7.96
CA ASP A 23 11.06 14.15 9.27
C ASP A 23 11.85 12.83 9.36
N HIS A 24 11.36 11.76 8.68
CA HIS A 24 11.97 10.44 8.66
C HIS A 24 12.22 9.93 7.22
N PRO A 25 13.15 10.51 6.45
CA PRO A 25 13.38 10.16 5.03
C PRO A 25 13.86 8.73 4.84
N ARG A 26 14.41 8.10 5.89
CA ARG A 26 14.81 6.68 5.89
C ARG A 26 13.67 5.72 5.57
N LEU A 27 12.41 6.11 5.80
CA LEU A 27 11.24 5.30 5.44
C LEU A 27 11.16 5.03 3.94
N ALA A 28 11.63 5.96 3.08
CA ALA A 28 11.67 5.79 1.64
C ALA A 28 12.65 4.70 1.15
N VAL A 29 13.59 4.27 1.99
CA VAL A 29 14.54 3.20 1.65
C VAL A 29 13.81 1.88 1.40
N LEU A 30 12.76 1.59 2.17
CA LEU A 30 12.01 0.32 2.03
C LEU A 30 11.33 0.18 0.67
N PRO A 31 10.53 1.16 0.18
CA PRO A 31 10.01 1.13 -1.18
C PRO A 31 11.10 1.16 -2.26
N ALA A 32 12.22 1.85 -2.02
CA ALA A 32 13.33 1.86 -2.98
C ALA A 32 13.94 0.47 -3.14
N VAL A 33 14.21 -0.23 -2.04
CA VAL A 33 14.71 -1.61 -2.06
C VAL A 33 13.67 -2.54 -2.68
N ALA A 34 12.38 -2.37 -2.36
CA ALA A 34 11.28 -3.12 -2.99
C ALA A 34 11.26 -2.94 -4.51
N GLY A 35 11.42 -1.70 -4.99
CA GLY A 35 11.48 -1.40 -6.42
C GLY A 35 12.64 -2.09 -7.12
N VAL A 36 13.85 -2.02 -6.55
CA VAL A 36 15.03 -2.71 -7.09
C VAL A 36 14.84 -4.23 -7.07
N ALA A 37 14.39 -4.79 -5.94
CA ALA A 37 14.13 -6.22 -5.81
C ALA A 37 13.07 -6.70 -6.82
N GLY A 38 12.00 -5.92 -7.01
CA GLY A 38 10.95 -6.20 -7.99
C GLY A 38 11.48 -6.18 -9.42
N LEU A 39 12.28 -5.18 -9.78
CA LEU A 39 12.90 -5.10 -11.12
C LEU A 39 13.83 -6.28 -11.38
N LEU A 40 14.67 -6.63 -10.41
CA LEU A 40 15.56 -7.79 -10.52
C LEU A 40 14.78 -9.09 -10.64
N TYR A 41 13.69 -9.23 -9.87
CA TYR A 41 12.80 -10.38 -9.96
C TYR A 41 12.16 -10.51 -11.34
N VAL A 42 11.60 -9.44 -11.87
CA VAL A 42 10.97 -9.43 -13.20
C VAL A 42 11.99 -9.74 -14.29
N ALA A 43 13.18 -9.13 -14.23
CA ALA A 43 14.26 -9.38 -15.18
C ALA A 43 14.74 -10.84 -15.12
N ALA A 44 14.90 -11.40 -13.91
CA ALA A 44 15.29 -12.77 -13.72
C ALA A 44 14.22 -13.77 -14.23
N LEU A 45 12.95 -13.50 -13.91
CA LEU A 45 11.82 -14.33 -14.36
C LEU A 45 11.77 -14.42 -15.87
N TRP A 46 11.76 -13.28 -16.57
CA TRP A 46 11.71 -13.25 -18.03
C TRP A 46 12.99 -13.80 -18.65
N GLY A 47 14.15 -13.53 -18.04
CA GLY A 47 15.41 -14.10 -18.46
C GLY A 47 15.38 -15.64 -18.46
N VAL A 48 14.85 -16.25 -17.38
CA VAL A 48 14.68 -17.68 -17.28
C VAL A 48 13.64 -18.21 -18.30
N VAL A 49 12.48 -17.56 -18.40
CA VAL A 49 11.43 -17.97 -19.34
C VAL A 49 11.96 -18.04 -20.78
N PHE A 50 12.62 -16.99 -21.26
CA PHE A 50 13.15 -16.98 -22.64
C PHE A 50 14.41 -17.83 -22.83
N ALA A 51 15.18 -18.07 -21.77
CA ALA A 51 16.32 -18.99 -21.85
C ALA A 51 15.90 -20.46 -21.97
N VAL A 52 14.81 -20.85 -21.30
CA VAL A 52 14.28 -22.22 -21.29
C VAL A 52 13.35 -22.46 -22.49
N THR A 53 12.52 -21.45 -22.83
CA THR A 53 11.52 -21.53 -23.89
C THR A 53 11.60 -20.26 -24.74
N PRO A 54 12.45 -20.23 -25.80
CA PRO A 54 12.60 -19.04 -26.64
C PRO A 54 11.31 -18.56 -27.32
N SER A 55 10.36 -19.46 -27.51
CA SER A 55 9.01 -19.17 -28.03
C SER A 55 7.96 -19.79 -27.10
N PRO A 56 7.67 -19.14 -25.97
CA PRO A 56 6.77 -19.70 -24.96
C PRO A 56 5.35 -19.86 -25.52
N ASP A 57 4.79 -21.03 -25.33
CA ASP A 57 3.40 -21.33 -25.62
C ASP A 57 2.44 -20.79 -24.53
N GLN A 58 1.14 -20.90 -24.77
CA GLN A 58 0.13 -20.35 -23.87
C GLN A 58 0.22 -20.92 -22.44
N PRO A 59 0.42 -22.23 -22.18
CA PRO A 59 0.59 -22.72 -20.83
C PRO A 59 1.80 -22.14 -20.09
N VAL A 60 2.95 -22.02 -20.78
CA VAL A 60 4.16 -21.41 -20.19
C VAL A 60 3.91 -19.96 -19.83
N MET A 61 3.20 -19.21 -20.69
CA MET A 61 2.85 -17.80 -20.39
C MET A 61 1.94 -17.69 -19.16
N VAL A 62 0.96 -18.58 -18.98
CA VAL A 62 0.09 -18.58 -17.80
C VAL A 62 0.89 -18.85 -16.53
N VAL A 63 1.81 -19.82 -16.55
CA VAL A 63 2.69 -20.12 -15.41
C VAL A 63 3.62 -18.93 -15.12
N ALA A 64 4.19 -18.33 -16.17
CA ALA A 64 5.03 -17.13 -16.03
C ALA A 64 4.25 -15.96 -15.42
N LEU A 65 2.99 -15.78 -15.83
CA LEU A 65 2.11 -14.75 -15.26
C LEU A 65 1.78 -15.01 -13.78
N LEU A 66 1.47 -16.26 -13.44
CA LEU A 66 1.27 -16.63 -12.03
C LEU A 66 2.52 -16.35 -11.18
N ALA A 67 3.70 -16.75 -11.69
CA ALA A 67 4.96 -16.45 -11.01
C ALA A 67 5.18 -14.95 -10.89
N LEU A 68 4.92 -14.17 -11.96
CA LEU A 68 5.06 -12.73 -11.97
C LEU A 68 4.19 -12.06 -10.90
N TYR A 69 2.89 -12.39 -10.85
CA TYR A 69 1.99 -11.84 -9.85
C TYR A 69 2.36 -12.28 -8.43
N PHE A 70 2.71 -13.56 -8.24
CA PHE A 70 3.10 -14.09 -6.96
C PHE A 70 4.33 -13.37 -6.38
N GLY A 71 5.44 -13.37 -7.11
CA GLY A 71 6.68 -12.78 -6.61
C GLY A 71 6.60 -11.26 -6.47
N SER A 72 5.95 -10.58 -7.43
CA SER A 72 5.77 -9.13 -7.35
C SER A 72 4.90 -8.75 -6.15
N THR A 73 3.80 -9.45 -5.91
CA THR A 73 2.94 -9.21 -4.75
C THR A 73 3.65 -9.53 -3.44
N PHE A 74 4.41 -10.63 -3.40
CA PHE A 74 5.19 -10.99 -2.21
C PHE A 74 6.23 -9.92 -1.88
N ILE A 75 7.04 -9.50 -2.84
CA ILE A 75 8.07 -8.46 -2.66
C ILE A 75 7.40 -7.15 -2.19
N ALA A 76 6.36 -6.70 -2.90
CA ALA A 76 5.66 -5.48 -2.55
C ALA A 76 5.05 -5.55 -1.14
N SER A 77 4.39 -6.65 -0.79
CA SER A 77 3.76 -6.82 0.53
C SER A 77 4.77 -6.92 1.66
N TYR A 78 5.89 -7.61 1.44
CA TYR A 78 6.96 -7.75 2.44
C TYR A 78 7.57 -6.40 2.82
N PHE A 79 7.93 -5.60 1.84
CA PHE A 79 8.51 -4.27 2.11
C PHE A 79 7.46 -3.26 2.58
N THR A 80 6.20 -3.39 2.13
CA THR A 80 5.10 -2.57 2.66
C THR A 80 4.84 -2.90 4.13
N ALA A 81 4.86 -4.16 4.50
CA ALA A 81 4.76 -4.63 5.88
C ALA A 81 5.85 -4.01 6.77
N ALA A 82 7.10 -4.06 6.31
CA ALA A 82 8.22 -3.44 7.00
C ALA A 82 8.05 -1.91 7.13
N LEU A 83 7.60 -1.23 6.07
CA LEU A 83 7.31 0.20 6.08
C LEU A 83 6.23 0.56 7.08
N MET A 84 5.12 -0.19 7.11
CA MET A 84 4.02 0.05 8.03
C MET A 84 4.43 -0.12 9.48
N PHE A 85 5.25 -1.13 9.78
CA PHE A 85 5.83 -1.31 11.12
C PHE A 85 6.69 -0.11 11.52
N CYS A 86 7.57 0.36 10.63
CA CYS A 86 8.39 1.56 10.89
C CYS A 86 7.54 2.83 11.03
N ALA A 87 6.47 2.98 10.23
CA ALA A 87 5.56 4.11 10.34
C ALA A 87 4.82 4.09 11.69
N LYS A 88 4.40 2.92 12.17
CA LYS A 88 3.79 2.79 13.51
C LYS A 88 4.78 3.18 14.61
N GLN A 89 6.05 2.73 14.56
CA GLN A 89 7.09 3.17 15.50
C GLN A 89 7.18 4.70 15.55
N THR A 90 7.13 5.36 14.39
CA THR A 90 7.15 6.84 14.32
C THR A 90 5.92 7.46 14.99
N PHE A 91 4.74 6.85 14.84
CA PHE A 91 3.52 7.32 15.47
C PHE A 91 3.53 7.13 16.99
N ASP A 92 4.21 6.11 17.46
CA ASP A 92 4.42 5.82 18.89
C ASP A 92 5.58 6.67 19.49
N GLY A 93 6.10 7.66 18.73
CA GLY A 93 7.18 8.54 19.17
C GLY A 93 8.57 7.90 19.18
N ALA A 94 8.74 6.73 18.60
CA ALA A 94 10.03 6.04 18.51
C ALA A 94 10.75 6.33 17.18
N GLU A 95 12.08 6.22 17.18
CA GLU A 95 12.86 6.29 15.95
C GLU A 95 12.62 5.05 15.08
N PRO A 96 12.26 5.22 13.79
CA PRO A 96 11.95 4.10 12.91
C PRO A 96 13.20 3.26 12.60
N SER A 97 13.12 1.96 12.91
CA SER A 97 14.20 0.99 12.69
C SER A 97 13.88 0.08 11.50
N ILE A 98 14.56 0.30 10.35
CA ILE A 98 14.41 -0.53 9.14
C ILE A 98 14.67 -2.01 9.45
N ARG A 99 15.67 -2.32 10.30
CA ARG A 99 16.00 -3.70 10.69
C ARG A 99 14.86 -4.38 11.44
N GLU A 100 14.20 -3.65 12.33
CA GLU A 100 13.05 -4.17 13.08
C GLU A 100 11.84 -4.33 12.18
N GLY A 101 11.60 -3.38 11.27
CA GLY A 101 10.55 -3.49 10.26
C GLY A 101 10.71 -4.72 9.39
N LEU A 102 11.92 -4.97 8.86
CA LEU A 102 12.21 -6.18 8.07
C LEU A 102 12.08 -7.45 8.90
N ARG A 103 12.45 -7.41 10.19
CA ARG A 103 12.26 -8.55 11.09
C ARG A 103 10.78 -8.81 11.38
N ALA A 104 9.97 -7.77 11.55
CA ALA A 104 8.52 -7.87 11.73
C ALA A 104 7.86 -8.48 10.48
N ALA A 105 8.20 -8.00 9.28
CA ALA A 105 7.75 -8.61 8.03
C ALA A 105 8.20 -10.08 7.92
N GLY A 106 9.46 -10.39 8.30
CA GLY A 106 10.00 -11.76 8.28
C GLY A 106 9.31 -12.74 9.21
N ARG A 107 8.78 -12.28 10.36
CA ARG A 107 7.97 -13.13 11.25
C ARG A 107 6.65 -13.53 10.62
N ASN A 108 6.12 -12.70 9.72
CA ASN A 108 4.85 -12.90 9.04
C ASN A 108 5.01 -13.42 7.60
N ILE A 109 6.16 -14.05 7.29
CA ILE A 109 6.47 -14.51 5.92
C ILE A 109 5.45 -15.53 5.40
N GLY A 110 4.96 -16.43 6.26
CA GLY A 110 3.95 -17.43 5.90
C GLY A 110 2.63 -16.81 5.45
N PRO A 111 1.97 -15.97 6.26
CA PRO A 111 0.79 -15.21 5.85
C PRO A 111 1.02 -14.33 4.62
N LEU A 112 2.19 -13.69 4.48
CA LEU A 112 2.52 -12.88 3.29
C LEU A 112 2.67 -13.72 2.02
N LEU A 113 3.26 -14.92 2.11
CA LEU A 113 3.33 -15.86 0.98
C LEU A 113 1.94 -16.37 0.59
N ALA A 114 1.12 -16.73 1.57
CA ALA A 114 -0.25 -17.16 1.31
C ALA A 114 -1.08 -16.03 0.66
N TRP A 115 -0.94 -14.81 1.15
CA TRP A 115 -1.54 -13.62 0.54
C TRP A 115 -1.09 -13.45 -0.92
N ALA A 116 0.22 -13.56 -1.17
CA ALA A 116 0.78 -13.45 -2.52
C ALA A 116 0.24 -14.53 -3.46
N ALA A 117 0.10 -15.77 -2.98
CA ALA A 117 -0.46 -16.86 -3.76
C ALA A 117 -1.93 -16.62 -4.14
N ILE A 118 -2.76 -16.22 -3.18
CA ILE A 118 -4.17 -15.87 -3.43
C ILE A 118 -4.27 -14.71 -4.43
N SER A 119 -3.48 -13.65 -4.22
CA SER A 119 -3.45 -12.49 -5.10
C SER A 119 -2.99 -12.84 -6.52
N ALA A 120 -2.04 -13.76 -6.66
CA ALA A 120 -1.58 -14.22 -7.97
C ALA A 120 -2.69 -14.92 -8.75
N VAL A 121 -3.41 -15.84 -8.09
CA VAL A 121 -4.54 -16.52 -8.73
C VAL A 121 -5.63 -15.53 -9.15
N VAL A 122 -6.01 -14.63 -8.24
CA VAL A 122 -7.03 -13.61 -8.55
C VAL A 122 -6.54 -12.68 -9.67
N GLY A 123 -5.27 -12.26 -9.64
CA GLY A 123 -4.68 -11.42 -10.68
C GLY A 123 -4.72 -12.07 -12.06
N VAL A 124 -4.40 -13.37 -12.16
CA VAL A 124 -4.50 -14.11 -13.43
C VAL A 124 -5.96 -14.24 -13.88
N ILE A 125 -6.89 -14.51 -12.96
CA ILE A 125 -8.32 -14.57 -13.31
C ILE A 125 -8.81 -13.22 -13.87
N ILE A 126 -8.46 -12.11 -13.22
CA ILE A 126 -8.82 -10.76 -13.70
C ILE A 126 -8.23 -10.56 -15.10
N ARG A 127 -6.96 -10.89 -15.29
CA ARG A 127 -6.27 -10.76 -16.58
C ARG A 127 -6.94 -11.56 -17.69
N MET A 128 -7.34 -12.81 -17.41
CA MET A 128 -8.05 -13.66 -18.38
C MET A 128 -9.42 -13.07 -18.76
N ILE A 129 -10.11 -12.40 -17.84
CA ILE A 129 -11.37 -11.72 -18.12
C ILE A 129 -11.10 -10.45 -18.97
N GLU A 130 -10.04 -9.70 -18.67
CA GLU A 130 -9.65 -8.48 -19.42
C GLU A 130 -9.22 -8.78 -20.86
N GLU A 131 -8.63 -9.94 -21.12
CA GLU A 131 -8.24 -10.37 -22.46
C GLU A 131 -9.43 -10.69 -23.39
N ASN A 132 -10.64 -10.73 -22.83
CA ASN A 132 -11.85 -10.83 -23.63
C ASN A 132 -12.25 -9.45 -24.15
N ASP A 133 -12.24 -9.25 -25.47
CA ASP A 133 -12.49 -7.97 -26.15
C ASP A 133 -13.94 -7.46 -26.00
N SER A 134 -14.82 -8.21 -25.32
CA SER A 134 -16.21 -7.78 -25.11
C SER A 134 -16.33 -6.71 -24.02
N LEU A 135 -17.05 -5.62 -24.29
CA LEU A 135 -17.33 -4.57 -23.30
C LEU A 135 -17.92 -5.10 -21.97
N PRO A 136 -18.87 -6.07 -21.97
CA PRO A 136 -19.35 -6.64 -20.73
C PRO A 136 -18.27 -7.33 -19.89
N ALA A 137 -17.33 -8.06 -20.51
CA ALA A 137 -16.24 -8.72 -19.79
C ALA A 137 -15.29 -7.69 -19.15
N GLN A 138 -14.94 -6.64 -19.87
CA GLN A 138 -14.12 -5.54 -19.36
C GLN A 138 -14.77 -4.84 -18.18
N LEU A 139 -16.08 -4.59 -18.22
CA LEU A 139 -16.83 -4.02 -17.10
C LEU A 139 -16.83 -4.95 -15.88
N VAL A 140 -17.03 -6.25 -16.09
CA VAL A 140 -16.96 -7.26 -15.01
C VAL A 140 -15.57 -7.28 -14.40
N ALA A 141 -14.51 -7.31 -15.20
CA ALA A 141 -13.14 -7.27 -14.72
C ALA A 141 -12.86 -6.00 -13.89
N ALA A 142 -13.30 -4.83 -14.38
CA ALA A 142 -13.12 -3.55 -13.69
C ALA A 142 -13.84 -3.53 -12.33
N VAL A 143 -15.10 -3.96 -12.28
CA VAL A 143 -15.88 -4.03 -11.02
C VAL A 143 -15.25 -5.01 -10.05
N PHE A 144 -14.84 -6.20 -10.54
CA PHE A 144 -14.20 -7.20 -9.71
C PHE A 144 -12.85 -6.72 -9.16
N SER A 145 -12.02 -6.05 -9.98
CA SER A 145 -10.74 -5.45 -9.56
C SER A 145 -10.94 -4.41 -8.47
N VAL A 146 -11.93 -3.53 -8.61
CA VAL A 146 -12.26 -2.53 -7.59
C VAL A 146 -12.73 -3.19 -6.30
N ALA A 147 -13.66 -4.15 -6.39
CA ALA A 147 -14.17 -4.88 -5.24
C ALA A 147 -13.06 -5.64 -4.50
N TRP A 148 -12.18 -6.30 -5.25
CA TRP A 148 -10.99 -6.97 -4.71
C TRP A 148 -10.06 -6.00 -4.01
N GLY A 149 -9.73 -4.87 -4.65
CA GLY A 149 -8.87 -3.83 -4.09
C GLY A 149 -9.42 -3.27 -2.78
N VAL A 150 -10.72 -3.04 -2.71
CA VAL A 150 -11.40 -2.57 -1.49
C VAL A 150 -11.35 -3.63 -0.39
N LEU A 151 -11.73 -4.87 -0.69
CA LEU A 151 -11.74 -5.97 0.28
C LEU A 151 -10.36 -6.22 0.89
N THR A 152 -9.32 -6.05 0.09
CA THR A 152 -7.94 -6.37 0.45
C THR A 152 -7.12 -5.15 0.88
N TYR A 153 -7.75 -3.98 0.99
CA TYR A 153 -7.05 -2.73 1.25
C TYR A 153 -6.19 -2.76 2.53
N PHE A 154 -6.68 -3.40 3.58
CA PHE A 154 -5.99 -3.53 4.87
C PHE A 154 -5.39 -4.92 5.13
N ILE A 155 -5.26 -5.78 4.11
CA ILE A 155 -4.68 -7.13 4.32
C ILE A 155 -3.26 -7.06 4.89
N VAL A 156 -2.39 -6.22 4.33
CA VAL A 156 -0.99 -6.12 4.78
C VAL A 156 -0.89 -5.62 6.22
N PRO A 157 -1.53 -4.51 6.65
CA PRO A 157 -1.50 -4.10 8.05
C PRO A 157 -2.13 -5.16 8.99
N VAL A 158 -3.22 -5.83 8.60
CA VAL A 158 -3.79 -6.93 9.38
C VAL A 158 -2.76 -8.04 9.59
N ILE A 159 -2.06 -8.48 8.54
CA ILE A 159 -1.01 -9.51 8.63
C ILE A 159 0.11 -9.08 9.60
N VAL A 160 0.49 -7.80 9.60
CA VAL A 160 1.65 -7.31 10.37
C VAL A 160 1.32 -7.06 11.83
N PHE A 161 0.12 -6.55 12.11
CA PHE A 161 -0.26 -6.06 13.43
C PHE A 161 -1.19 -7.01 14.19
N GLU A 162 -1.86 -7.93 13.48
CA GLU A 162 -2.74 -8.92 14.09
C GLU A 162 -2.20 -10.34 13.83
N ASP A 163 -2.21 -11.18 14.86
CA ASP A 163 -1.84 -12.59 14.72
C ASP A 163 -3.09 -13.41 14.35
N VAL A 164 -3.53 -13.28 13.09
CA VAL A 164 -4.78 -13.87 12.60
C VAL A 164 -4.55 -14.90 11.50
N GLY A 165 -5.44 -15.88 11.43
CA GLY A 165 -5.43 -16.90 10.38
C GLY A 165 -5.83 -16.35 9.00
N LEU A 166 -5.56 -17.14 7.94
CA LEU A 166 -5.78 -16.74 6.53
C LEU A 166 -7.23 -16.30 6.23
N THR A 167 -8.21 -16.98 6.76
CA THR A 167 -9.63 -16.65 6.55
C THR A 167 -10.03 -15.41 7.33
N GLU A 168 -9.46 -15.23 8.51
CA GLU A 168 -9.77 -14.12 9.39
C GLU A 168 -9.18 -12.80 8.88
N MET A 169 -8.02 -12.82 8.19
CA MET A 169 -7.41 -11.61 7.65
C MET A 169 -8.35 -10.89 6.65
N PHE A 170 -9.13 -11.64 5.84
CA PHE A 170 -10.11 -11.04 4.93
C PHE A 170 -11.30 -10.44 5.69
N ALA A 171 -11.79 -11.13 6.72
CA ALA A 171 -12.87 -10.61 7.56
C ALA A 171 -12.45 -9.34 8.29
N ARG A 172 -11.24 -9.30 8.84
CA ARG A 172 -10.64 -8.13 9.50
C ARG A 172 -10.43 -6.98 8.53
N SER A 173 -9.82 -7.23 7.36
CA SER A 173 -9.65 -6.21 6.33
C SER A 173 -10.99 -5.59 5.92
N LYS A 174 -12.01 -6.41 5.65
CA LYS A 174 -13.37 -5.95 5.34
C LYS A 174 -13.94 -5.09 6.47
N GLN A 175 -13.82 -5.54 7.73
CA GLN A 175 -14.34 -4.81 8.89
C GLN A 175 -13.68 -3.44 9.02
N THR A 176 -12.35 -3.37 8.89
CA THR A 176 -11.57 -2.13 8.97
C THR A 176 -11.96 -1.17 7.85
N VAL A 177 -12.08 -1.66 6.60
CA VAL A 177 -12.55 -0.85 5.47
C VAL A 177 -13.94 -0.32 5.73
N THR A 178 -14.86 -1.14 6.26
CA THR A 178 -16.24 -0.70 6.50
C THR A 178 -16.32 0.40 7.56
N ARG A 179 -15.48 0.33 8.59
CA ARG A 179 -15.40 1.36 9.63
C ARG A 179 -14.83 2.68 9.10
N THR A 180 -13.86 2.62 8.20
CA THR A 180 -13.13 3.79 7.67
C THR A 180 -13.44 4.06 6.19
N TRP A 181 -14.61 3.64 5.71
CA TRP A 181 -14.93 3.68 4.27
C TRP A 181 -14.76 5.06 3.63
N GLY A 182 -15.29 6.10 4.28
CA GLY A 182 -15.19 7.47 3.78
C GLY A 182 -13.76 8.02 3.81
N GLU A 183 -13.08 7.78 4.91
CA GLU A 183 -11.72 8.23 5.20
C GLU A 183 -10.71 7.48 4.34
N SER A 184 -10.88 6.15 4.18
CA SER A 184 -10.00 5.32 3.34
C SER A 184 -10.04 5.75 1.87
N LEU A 185 -11.24 6.01 1.33
CA LEU A 185 -11.39 6.53 -0.03
C LEU A 185 -10.83 7.96 -0.15
N GLY A 186 -11.07 8.81 0.87
CA GLY A 186 -10.53 10.16 0.92
C GLY A 186 -9.00 10.17 0.95
N ALA A 187 -8.41 9.38 1.85
CA ALA A 187 -6.96 9.26 1.98
C ALA A 187 -6.32 8.67 0.71
N ALA A 188 -6.87 7.58 0.18
CA ALA A 188 -6.37 6.97 -1.05
C ALA A 188 -6.45 7.95 -2.24
N GLY A 189 -7.57 8.67 -2.40
CA GLY A 189 -7.74 9.69 -3.43
C GLY A 189 -6.77 10.87 -3.25
N GLY A 190 -6.63 11.38 -2.03
CA GLY A 190 -5.74 12.51 -1.73
C GLY A 190 -4.26 12.17 -1.95
N VAL A 191 -3.81 11.02 -1.43
CA VAL A 191 -2.43 10.54 -1.66
C VAL A 191 -2.21 10.23 -3.14
N GLY A 192 -3.19 9.64 -3.82
CA GLY A 192 -3.14 9.38 -5.26
C GLY A 192 -2.97 10.65 -6.08
N LEU A 193 -3.75 11.71 -5.80
CA LEU A 193 -3.61 13.01 -6.47
C LEU A 193 -2.23 13.64 -6.25
N VAL A 194 -1.72 13.59 -5.01
CA VAL A 194 -0.36 14.09 -4.71
C VAL A 194 0.69 13.27 -5.45
N THR A 195 0.54 11.95 -5.52
CA THR A 195 1.45 11.09 -6.28
C THR A 195 1.45 11.43 -7.77
N VAL A 196 0.27 11.64 -8.37
CA VAL A 196 0.15 12.07 -9.77
C VAL A 196 0.82 13.43 -9.98
N ALA A 197 0.60 14.38 -9.08
CA ALA A 197 1.25 15.69 -9.16
C ALA A 197 2.79 15.57 -9.07
N LEU A 198 3.31 14.70 -8.19
CA LEU A 198 4.74 14.42 -8.08
C LEU A 198 5.30 13.78 -9.35
N VAL A 199 4.56 12.84 -9.97
CA VAL A 199 4.95 12.18 -11.23
C VAL A 199 5.03 13.21 -12.36
N ILE A 200 4.03 14.08 -12.48
CA ILE A 200 4.03 15.17 -13.47
C ILE A 200 5.23 16.11 -13.22
N ALA A 201 5.40 16.56 -11.98
CA ALA A 201 6.50 17.45 -11.61
C ALA A 201 7.88 16.83 -11.84
N GLY A 202 8.02 15.52 -11.57
CA GLY A 202 9.27 14.78 -11.79
C GLY A 202 9.58 14.56 -13.28
N ALA A 203 8.55 14.36 -14.11
CA ALA A 203 8.72 14.19 -15.55
C ALA A 203 8.97 15.52 -16.30
N LEU A 204 8.43 16.63 -15.78
CA LEU A 204 8.48 17.95 -16.44
C LEU A 204 9.88 18.38 -16.89
N PRO A 205 10.96 18.31 -16.08
CA PRO A 205 12.29 18.75 -16.52
C PRO A 205 12.78 17.99 -17.75
N GLY A 206 12.56 16.69 -17.79
CA GLY A 206 12.94 15.88 -18.94
C GLY A 206 12.07 16.14 -20.17
N ILE A 207 10.77 16.35 -19.99
CA ILE A 207 9.85 16.73 -21.08
C ILE A 207 10.27 18.09 -21.66
N VAL A 208 10.53 19.08 -20.82
CA VAL A 208 10.98 20.42 -21.28
C VAL A 208 12.30 20.31 -22.03
N LEU A 209 13.26 19.51 -21.52
CA LEU A 209 14.54 19.31 -22.19
C LEU A 209 14.38 18.62 -23.55
N LEU A 210 13.46 17.66 -23.66
CA LEU A 210 13.20 16.94 -24.91
C LEU A 210 12.72 17.88 -26.03
N PHE A 211 11.87 18.84 -25.68
CA PHE A 211 11.36 19.83 -26.66
C PHE A 211 12.32 20.97 -26.90
N ALA A 212 13.06 21.42 -25.89
CA ALA A 212 13.97 22.55 -26.01
C ALA A 212 15.28 22.17 -26.71
N LEU A 213 15.80 20.97 -26.48
CA LEU A 213 17.08 20.48 -26.99
C LEU A 213 16.95 19.01 -27.45
N PRO A 214 16.35 18.75 -28.63
CA PRO A 214 16.14 17.38 -29.13
C PRO A 214 17.43 16.56 -29.28
N SER A 215 18.58 17.23 -29.49
CA SER A 215 19.90 16.59 -29.53
C SER A 215 20.30 15.90 -28.20
N LEU A 216 19.68 16.28 -27.08
CA LEU A 216 19.88 15.69 -25.76
C LEU A 216 18.78 14.68 -25.38
N GLY A 217 18.11 14.07 -26.38
CA GLY A 217 16.98 13.18 -26.19
C GLY A 217 17.22 12.04 -25.18
N LEU A 218 18.41 11.42 -25.16
CA LEU A 218 18.77 10.39 -24.21
C LEU A 218 18.82 10.93 -22.78
N LEU A 219 19.39 12.11 -22.56
CA LEU A 219 19.42 12.77 -21.26
C LEU A 219 18.01 13.16 -20.80
N ALA A 220 17.21 13.70 -21.71
CA ALA A 220 15.81 14.04 -21.47
C ALA A 220 15.00 12.81 -21.03
N PHE A 221 15.16 11.70 -21.75
CA PHE A 221 14.52 10.42 -21.39
C PHE A 221 14.98 9.92 -20.01
N ALA A 222 16.28 9.94 -19.74
CA ALA A 222 16.81 9.55 -18.43
C ALA A 222 16.23 10.40 -17.28
N LEU A 223 16.10 11.72 -17.48
CA LEU A 223 15.49 12.62 -16.50
C LEU A 223 14.00 12.31 -16.27
N ILE A 224 13.24 12.01 -17.33
CA ILE A 224 11.83 11.58 -17.19
C ILE A 224 11.77 10.30 -16.35
N VAL A 225 12.54 9.28 -16.71
CA VAL A 225 12.53 7.99 -16.02
C VAL A 225 12.91 8.15 -14.55
N VAL A 226 13.99 8.84 -14.25
CA VAL A 226 14.44 9.10 -12.86
C VAL A 226 13.37 9.89 -12.08
N GLY A 227 12.82 10.94 -12.68
CA GLY A 227 11.78 11.76 -12.04
C GLY A 227 10.51 10.97 -11.71
N VAL A 228 10.05 10.14 -12.65
CA VAL A 228 8.88 9.26 -12.45
C VAL A 228 9.15 8.19 -11.38
N LEU A 229 10.34 7.58 -11.39
CA LEU A 229 10.74 6.60 -10.37
C LEU A 229 10.78 7.21 -8.97
N LEU A 230 11.41 8.37 -8.81
CA LEU A 230 11.48 9.07 -7.52
C LEU A 230 10.08 9.47 -7.02
N ALA A 231 9.23 9.96 -7.91
CA ALA A 231 7.85 10.29 -7.59
C ALA A 231 7.04 9.04 -7.18
N GLY A 232 7.22 7.93 -7.88
CA GLY A 232 6.60 6.64 -7.54
C GLY A 232 7.02 6.13 -6.17
N LEU A 233 8.31 6.21 -5.85
CA LEU A 233 8.85 5.84 -4.53
C LEU A 233 8.25 6.71 -3.41
N ALA A 234 8.19 8.03 -3.62
CA ALA A 234 7.56 8.94 -2.68
C ALA A 234 6.07 8.59 -2.50
N GLY A 235 5.33 8.38 -3.58
CA GLY A 235 3.92 7.99 -3.55
C GLY A 235 3.66 6.68 -2.81
N GLN A 236 4.48 5.67 -3.04
CA GLN A 236 4.41 4.38 -2.31
C GLN A 236 4.63 4.59 -0.81
N THR A 237 5.64 5.39 -0.44
CA THR A 237 5.92 5.69 0.97
C THR A 237 4.75 6.43 1.62
N LEU A 238 4.22 7.47 0.96
CA LEU A 238 3.07 8.23 1.43
C LEU A 238 1.83 7.34 1.61
N THR A 239 1.59 6.44 0.67
CA THR A 239 0.48 5.47 0.73
C THR A 239 0.63 4.52 1.92
N GLY A 240 1.83 4.00 2.17
CA GLY A 240 2.11 3.14 3.32
C GLY A 240 1.88 3.85 4.65
N ILE A 241 2.39 5.08 4.79
CA ILE A 241 2.21 5.92 5.99
C ILE A 241 0.72 6.21 6.22
N ALA A 242 -0.01 6.65 5.17
CA ALA A 242 -1.43 6.96 5.25
C ALA A 242 -2.28 5.73 5.61
N LYS A 243 -1.99 4.56 5.02
CA LYS A 243 -2.67 3.31 5.37
C LYS A 243 -2.42 2.89 6.82
N THR A 244 -1.19 3.07 7.31
CA THR A 244 -0.87 2.77 8.72
C THR A 244 -1.64 3.68 9.65
N ALA A 245 -1.71 4.98 9.37
CA ALA A 245 -2.46 5.93 10.19
C ALA A 245 -3.96 5.60 10.23
N LEU A 246 -4.55 5.27 9.07
CA LEU A 246 -5.95 4.84 8.99
C LEU A 246 -6.21 3.53 9.75
N TYR A 247 -5.26 2.60 9.67
CA TYR A 247 -5.37 1.32 10.36
C TYR A 247 -5.32 1.51 11.88
N VAL A 248 -4.37 2.30 12.39
CA VAL A 248 -4.25 2.64 13.83
C VAL A 248 -5.53 3.33 14.31
N TYR A 249 -6.02 4.32 13.57
CA TYR A 249 -7.28 4.99 13.90
C TYR A 249 -8.47 4.01 13.97
N ALA A 250 -8.56 3.07 13.00
CA ALA A 250 -9.67 2.11 12.95
C ALA A 250 -9.64 1.05 14.05
N THR A 251 -8.45 0.71 14.57
CA THR A 251 -8.26 -0.41 15.52
C THR A 251 -8.02 0.03 16.95
N GLU A 252 -7.34 1.17 17.14
CA GLU A 252 -6.96 1.67 18.45
C GLU A 252 -7.85 2.82 18.93
N ASP A 253 -8.77 3.33 18.06
CA ASP A 253 -9.61 4.52 18.28
C ASP A 253 -8.78 5.77 18.69
N GLU A 254 -7.47 5.74 18.39
CA GLU A 254 -6.53 6.81 18.68
C GLU A 254 -6.06 7.46 17.37
N THR A 255 -6.04 8.78 17.36
CA THR A 255 -5.46 9.54 16.24
C THR A 255 -3.95 9.66 16.47
N PRO A 256 -3.10 9.14 15.56
CA PRO A 256 -1.65 9.32 15.69
C PRO A 256 -1.28 10.80 15.78
N GLU A 257 -0.32 11.18 16.62
CA GLU A 257 0.07 12.57 16.90
C GLU A 257 0.30 13.40 15.61
N TYR A 258 0.93 12.80 14.60
CA TYR A 258 1.13 13.46 13.30
C TYR A 258 -0.17 13.79 12.56
N PHE A 259 -1.28 13.16 12.91
CA PHE A 259 -2.58 13.29 12.24
C PHE A 259 -3.61 14.04 13.10
N ASP A 260 -3.21 14.61 14.22
CA ASP A 260 -4.05 15.42 15.10
C ASP A 260 -4.74 16.56 14.34
N GLY A 261 -6.04 16.75 14.62
CA GLY A 261 -6.87 17.77 13.99
C GLY A 261 -7.34 17.44 12.57
N ILE A 262 -7.11 16.20 12.09
CA ILE A 262 -7.85 15.68 10.95
C ILE A 262 -9.20 15.20 11.48
N ASP A 263 -10.28 15.80 10.96
CA ASP A 263 -11.64 15.31 11.19
C ASP A 263 -11.80 14.00 10.40
N PHE A 264 -11.72 12.88 11.11
CA PHE A 264 -11.96 11.54 10.56
C PHE A 264 -13.45 11.28 10.31
N GLY A 265 -14.27 12.35 10.22
CA GLY A 265 -15.68 12.29 9.95
C GLY A 265 -16.44 11.57 11.07
N ASP A 266 -17.09 12.34 11.91
CA ASP A 266 -18.06 11.82 12.86
C ASP A 266 -19.00 10.87 12.12
N SER A 267 -18.89 9.58 12.42
CA SER A 267 -19.72 8.54 11.80
C SER A 267 -21.15 8.79 12.21
N GLY A 268 -21.83 9.64 11.41
CA GLY A 268 -23.27 9.88 11.38
C GLY A 268 -23.98 9.73 12.71
N ASP A 269 -24.09 10.85 13.41
CA ASP A 269 -25.13 11.10 14.39
C ASP A 269 -26.45 10.37 14.07
N GLY A 270 -26.83 9.55 15.00
CA GLY A 270 -28.13 8.88 15.11
C GLY A 270 -28.36 8.36 16.51
N GLY A 271 -28.43 9.25 17.52
CA GLY A 271 -28.94 8.81 18.81
C GLY A 271 -28.27 9.44 20.05
N SER A 272 -28.83 10.53 20.46
CA SER A 272 -28.66 11.07 21.81
C SER A 272 -28.97 10.00 22.89
N GLY A 273 -28.10 9.92 23.91
CA GLY A 273 -28.47 9.47 25.24
C GLY A 273 -28.16 8.01 25.55
N GLY A 274 -27.25 7.83 26.50
CA GLY A 274 -27.13 6.58 27.24
C GLY A 274 -25.69 6.21 27.63
N SER A 275 -25.21 6.79 28.71
CA SER A 275 -24.07 6.27 29.46
C SER A 275 -24.30 4.79 29.78
N GLY A 276 -23.49 3.93 29.21
CA GLY A 276 -23.52 2.50 29.52
C GLY A 276 -22.21 1.88 29.10
N GLY A 277 -21.22 1.84 30.04
CA GLY A 277 -19.96 1.18 29.82
C GLY A 277 -20.15 -0.29 29.44
N LEU A 278 -19.58 -0.66 28.31
CA LEU A 278 -19.24 -2.05 28.02
C LEU A 278 -17.72 -2.11 27.79
N SER A 279 -17.01 -2.31 28.91
CA SER A 279 -15.62 -2.72 28.91
C SER A 279 -15.52 -4.16 28.35
N GLY A 280 -15.43 -4.26 27.04
CA GLY A 280 -15.05 -5.46 26.34
C GLY A 280 -13.52 -5.57 26.34
N ARG A 281 -13.02 -6.22 27.39
CA ARG A 281 -11.61 -6.52 27.63
C ARG A 281 -11.08 -7.42 26.52
N PHE A 282 -10.22 -6.92 25.64
CA PHE A 282 -9.44 -7.74 24.73
C PHE A 282 -8.35 -8.49 25.51
N PRO A 283 -8.18 -9.82 25.32
CA PRO A 283 -7.07 -10.53 25.93
C PRO A 283 -5.82 -10.33 25.07
N GLY A 284 -4.84 -9.58 25.60
CA GLY A 284 -3.54 -9.52 24.94
C GLY A 284 -2.64 -8.31 25.19
N SER A 285 -2.88 -7.46 26.17
CA SER A 285 -1.87 -6.45 26.56
C SER A 285 -1.21 -6.86 27.89
N GLY A 286 -0.32 -7.84 27.82
CA GLY A 286 0.58 -8.19 28.90
C GLY A 286 1.74 -7.20 28.94
N GLY A 287 1.64 -6.15 29.74
CA GLY A 287 2.73 -5.25 30.03
C GLY A 287 3.89 -5.99 30.68
N ILE A 288 5.07 -5.88 30.08
CA ILE A 288 6.35 -6.27 30.70
C ILE A 288 6.77 -5.11 31.62
N VAL A 289 6.28 -5.12 32.85
CA VAL A 289 6.84 -4.30 33.94
C VAL A 289 8.09 -4.99 34.43
N GLY A 290 9.22 -4.31 34.28
CA GLY A 290 10.49 -4.75 34.80
C GLY A 290 10.49 -4.95 36.29
N ARG A 291 10.99 -6.08 36.72
CA ARG A 291 11.34 -6.35 38.11
C ARG A 291 12.84 -6.18 38.30
N LYS A 292 13.23 -5.06 38.92
CA LYS A 292 14.52 -4.93 39.59
C LYS A 292 14.45 -5.64 40.93
N SER A 293 15.32 -6.55 41.18
CA SER A 293 16.05 -6.82 42.40
C SER A 293 17.11 -7.86 42.11
#